data_53a0a5b1f6beb7bdb53301993d7a287b
#
_entry.id   53a0a5b1f6beb7bdb53301993d7a287b
#
_cell.length_a   1.000
_cell.length_b   1.000
_cell.length_c   1.000
_cell.angle_alpha   90.00
_cell.angle_beta   90.00
_cell.angle_gamma   90.00
#
_symmetry.space_group_name_H-M   'P 1'
#
loop_
_entity.id
_entity.type
_entity.pdbx_description
1 polymer ?
#
loop_
_entity_poly.entity_id
_entity_poly.type
_entity_poly.pdbx_seq_one_letter_code
_entity_poly.pdbx_strand_id
1 'polypeptide(L)'
;QQCCAEDIETVRKTYAEHHIPAELATYMADLPERLGWSHLVIARAGASTIAELTCAGRPAILVPLPSATDNHQSYNVKEMVQAGGARAIAQSGFGPVELAKQIQKIALEPGALENAAKAAKSCGRPSAVSDLADLVESFGAAPLMHTIKSQTESAVHFGGSPALAPDAGL
;
A
#
# COMPACT_ATOMS: atom_id res chain seq x y z
N GLN A 1 10.83 4.51 -5.22
CA GLN A 1 10.61 3.10 -5.64
C GLN A 1 11.45 2.16 -4.80
N GLN A 2 10.87 1.05 -4.32
CA GLN A 2 11.61 -0.06 -3.72
C GLN A 2 12.09 -1.02 -4.82
N CYS A 3 13.34 -1.45 -4.76
CA CYS A 3 13.93 -2.40 -5.71
C CYS A 3 15.03 -3.25 -5.04
N CYS A 4 15.40 -4.36 -5.65
CA CYS A 4 16.49 -5.20 -5.15
C CYS A 4 17.84 -4.45 -5.16
N ALA A 5 18.75 -4.84 -4.27
CA ALA A 5 20.05 -4.18 -4.16
C ALA A 5 20.87 -4.26 -5.47
N GLU A 6 20.79 -5.40 -6.15
CA GLU A 6 21.46 -5.64 -7.43
C GLU A 6 20.92 -4.76 -8.58
N ASP A 7 19.67 -4.32 -8.51
CA ASP A 7 19.02 -3.54 -9.57
C ASP A 7 19.10 -2.03 -9.34
N ILE A 8 19.40 -1.57 -8.12
CA ILE A 8 19.21 -0.18 -7.69
C ILE A 8 19.98 0.82 -8.57
N GLU A 9 21.21 0.50 -8.96
CA GLU A 9 22.02 1.38 -9.79
C GLU A 9 21.53 1.42 -11.25
N THR A 10 21.06 0.32 -11.78
CA THR A 10 20.43 0.26 -13.12
C THR A 10 19.16 1.09 -13.16
N VAL A 11 18.32 0.96 -12.11
CA VAL A 11 17.07 1.73 -11.98
C VAL A 11 17.39 3.22 -11.81
N ARG A 12 18.39 3.58 -11.00
CA ARG A 12 18.83 4.98 -10.80
C ARG A 12 19.26 5.63 -12.11
N LYS A 13 20.08 4.92 -12.89
CA LYS A 13 20.55 5.36 -14.19
C LYS A 13 19.38 5.61 -15.15
N THR A 14 18.44 4.69 -15.22
CA THR A 14 17.24 4.81 -16.07
C THR A 14 16.43 6.07 -15.72
N TYR A 15 16.16 6.31 -14.43
CA TYR A 15 15.46 7.53 -14.02
C TYR A 15 16.23 8.80 -14.36
N ALA A 16 17.55 8.80 -14.18
CA ALA A 16 18.40 9.95 -14.49
C ALA A 16 18.44 10.25 -16.00
N GLU A 17 18.54 9.25 -16.85
CA GLU A 17 18.51 9.38 -18.32
C GLU A 17 17.19 10.01 -18.82
N HIS A 18 16.11 9.79 -18.12
CA HIS A 18 14.80 10.38 -18.43
C HIS A 18 14.49 11.66 -17.64
N HIS A 19 15.46 12.19 -16.88
CA HIS A 19 15.31 13.37 -16.02
C HIS A 19 14.12 13.27 -15.05
N ILE A 20 13.81 12.08 -14.56
CA ILE A 20 12.74 11.84 -13.60
C ILE A 20 13.35 11.75 -12.19
N PRO A 21 12.97 12.66 -11.26
CA PRO A 21 13.41 12.56 -9.87
C PRO A 21 12.82 11.31 -9.23
N ALA A 22 13.66 10.48 -8.63
CA ALA A 22 13.22 9.25 -7.99
C ALA A 22 14.01 8.99 -6.71
N GLU A 23 13.30 8.64 -5.66
CA GLU A 23 13.87 8.08 -4.44
C GLU A 23 13.86 6.55 -4.55
N LEU A 24 15.02 5.93 -4.36
CA LEU A 24 15.22 4.49 -4.49
C LEU A 24 15.70 3.91 -3.16
N ALA A 25 15.10 2.81 -2.73
CA ALA A 25 15.49 2.10 -1.53
C ALA A 25 15.32 0.59 -1.71
N THR A 26 16.12 -0.19 -1.00
CA THR A 26 15.94 -1.64 -0.91
C THR A 26 14.86 -2.03 0.09
N TYR A 27 14.61 -1.17 1.05
CA TYR A 27 13.56 -1.29 2.06
C TYR A 27 13.06 0.09 2.46
N MET A 28 11.76 0.25 2.70
CA MET A 28 11.12 1.47 3.16
C MET A 28 10.52 1.25 4.54
N ALA A 29 11.19 1.75 5.57
CA ALA A 29 10.73 1.63 6.96
C ALA A 29 9.51 2.53 7.25
N ASP A 30 9.35 3.59 6.46
CA ASP A 30 8.32 4.63 6.57
C ASP A 30 7.19 4.41 5.54
N LEU A 31 6.86 3.14 5.24
CA LEU A 31 5.84 2.81 4.24
C LEU A 31 4.46 3.41 4.55
N PRO A 32 3.96 3.44 5.80
CA PRO A 32 2.68 4.06 6.12
C PRO A 32 2.62 5.55 5.75
N GLU A 33 3.68 6.31 6.04
CA GLU A 33 3.81 7.73 5.70
C GLU A 33 3.84 7.92 4.19
N ARG A 34 4.59 7.08 3.48
CA ARG A 34 4.65 7.11 2.01
C ARG A 34 3.31 6.77 1.37
N LEU A 35 2.57 5.83 1.91
CA LEU A 35 1.21 5.57 1.47
C LEU A 35 0.32 6.79 1.72
N GLY A 36 0.42 7.43 2.88
CA GLY A 36 -0.28 8.68 3.20
C GLY A 36 -0.02 9.80 2.20
N TRP A 37 1.20 9.92 1.72
CA TRP A 37 1.66 10.93 0.78
C TRP A 37 1.37 10.59 -0.69
N SER A 38 1.37 9.31 -1.07
CA SER A 38 1.25 8.87 -2.46
C SER A 38 -0.15 9.16 -3.05
N HIS A 39 -0.20 9.43 -4.35
CA HIS A 39 -1.46 9.57 -5.10
C HIS A 39 -1.86 8.27 -5.79
N LEU A 40 -0.89 7.47 -6.20
CA LEU A 40 -1.08 6.20 -6.89
C LEU A 40 0.05 5.25 -6.50
N VAL A 41 -0.28 3.98 -6.26
CA VAL A 41 0.71 2.96 -5.92
C VAL A 41 0.76 1.90 -7.02
N ILE A 42 1.96 1.49 -7.39
CA ILE A 42 2.19 0.35 -8.31
C ILE A 42 2.87 -0.73 -7.50
N ALA A 43 2.24 -1.90 -7.37
CA ALA A 43 2.73 -2.95 -6.49
C ALA A 43 2.31 -4.36 -6.92
N ARG A 44 2.90 -5.37 -6.26
CA ARG A 44 2.38 -6.73 -6.27
C ARG A 44 1.10 -6.84 -5.45
N ALA A 45 0.32 -7.89 -5.67
CA ALA A 45 -1.00 -8.07 -5.08
C ALA A 45 -0.96 -8.97 -3.83
N GLY A 46 0.02 -8.76 -2.95
CA GLY A 46 0.08 -9.43 -1.65
C GLY A 46 -1.10 -9.02 -0.76
N ALA A 47 -1.58 -9.92 0.10
CA ALA A 47 -2.71 -9.65 0.97
C ALA A 47 -2.46 -8.47 1.93
N SER A 48 -1.26 -8.37 2.52
CA SER A 48 -0.87 -7.23 3.38
C SER A 48 -0.86 -5.92 2.59
N THR A 49 -0.29 -5.93 1.38
CA THR A 49 -0.28 -4.75 0.50
C THR A 49 -1.69 -4.25 0.20
N ILE A 50 -2.62 -5.16 -0.13
CA ILE A 50 -4.03 -4.80 -0.38
C ILE A 50 -4.68 -4.23 0.89
N ALA A 51 -4.45 -4.84 2.05
CA ALA A 51 -4.98 -4.36 3.32
C ALA A 51 -4.47 -2.95 3.65
N GLU A 52 -3.18 -2.69 3.47
CA GLU A 52 -2.55 -1.39 3.68
C GLU A 52 -3.11 -0.33 2.71
N LEU A 53 -3.19 -0.65 1.41
CA LEU A 53 -3.72 0.25 0.38
C LEU A 53 -5.18 0.63 0.64
N THR A 54 -6.01 -0.34 1.00
CA THR A 54 -7.43 -0.11 1.28
C THR A 54 -7.62 0.66 2.57
N CYS A 55 -6.89 0.36 3.64
CA CYS A 55 -6.92 1.13 4.89
C CYS A 55 -6.43 2.56 4.69
N ALA A 56 -5.39 2.78 3.88
CA ALA A 56 -4.90 4.11 3.55
C ALA A 56 -5.77 4.85 2.51
N GLY A 57 -6.68 4.14 1.83
CA GLY A 57 -7.49 4.69 0.74
C GLY A 57 -6.63 5.09 -0.47
N ARG A 58 -5.66 4.25 -0.85
CA ARG A 58 -4.76 4.54 -1.97
C ARG A 58 -5.12 3.74 -3.21
N PRO A 59 -5.42 4.42 -4.33
CA PRO A 59 -5.65 3.73 -5.58
C PRO A 59 -4.37 3.06 -6.07
N ALA A 60 -4.51 1.94 -6.78
CA ALA A 60 -3.36 1.17 -7.17
C ALA A 60 -3.45 0.56 -8.58
N ILE A 61 -2.27 0.35 -9.17
CA ILE A 61 -2.06 -0.57 -10.29
C ILE A 61 -1.36 -1.80 -9.72
N LEU A 62 -2.05 -2.93 -9.76
CA LEU A 62 -1.61 -4.17 -9.13
C LEU A 62 -1.17 -5.18 -10.17
N VAL A 63 -0.02 -5.81 -9.93
CA VAL A 63 0.54 -6.84 -10.81
C VAL A 63 0.62 -8.15 -10.01
N PRO A 64 -0.42 -9.01 -10.08
CA PRO A 64 -0.41 -10.31 -9.38
C PRO A 64 0.76 -11.17 -9.79
N LEU A 65 1.39 -11.86 -8.85
CA LEU A 65 2.48 -12.79 -9.11
C LEU A 65 1.90 -14.11 -9.65
N PRO A 66 2.26 -14.54 -10.87
CA PRO A 66 1.66 -15.72 -11.49
C PRO A 66 2.06 -17.04 -10.83
N SER A 67 3.21 -17.08 -10.14
CA SER A 67 3.71 -18.24 -9.41
C SER A 67 3.20 -18.36 -7.99
N ALA A 68 2.30 -17.48 -7.54
CA ALA A 68 1.68 -17.61 -6.25
C ALA A 68 0.84 -18.89 -6.18
N THR A 69 1.10 -19.74 -5.18
CA THR A 69 0.37 -21.00 -4.97
C THR A 69 -1.14 -20.73 -5.04
N ASP A 70 -1.89 -21.55 -5.76
CA ASP A 70 -3.35 -21.43 -5.92
C ASP A 70 -3.85 -20.08 -6.45
N ASN A 71 -2.97 -19.30 -7.09
CA ASN A 71 -3.34 -18.02 -7.73
C ASN A 71 -3.98 -16.98 -6.78
N HIS A 72 -3.68 -17.05 -5.45
CA HIS A 72 -4.35 -16.20 -4.46
C HIS A 72 -4.12 -14.71 -4.69
N GLN A 73 -3.01 -14.29 -5.31
CA GLN A 73 -2.83 -12.87 -5.60
C GLN A 73 -3.86 -12.33 -6.60
N SER A 74 -4.32 -13.18 -7.54
CA SER A 74 -5.41 -12.81 -8.44
C SER A 74 -6.77 -12.71 -7.72
N TYR A 75 -6.97 -13.49 -6.65
CA TYR A 75 -8.16 -13.34 -5.81
C TYR A 75 -8.10 -12.09 -4.94
N ASN A 76 -6.94 -11.79 -4.35
CA ASN A 76 -6.76 -10.62 -3.47
C ASN A 76 -7.13 -9.30 -4.16
N VAL A 77 -6.83 -9.14 -5.45
CA VAL A 77 -7.13 -7.90 -6.19
C VAL A 77 -8.62 -7.71 -6.51
N LYS A 78 -9.40 -8.78 -6.44
CA LYS A 78 -10.74 -8.83 -7.06
C LYS A 78 -11.69 -7.80 -6.45
N GLU A 79 -11.76 -7.72 -5.14
CA GLU A 79 -12.64 -6.79 -4.43
C GLU A 79 -12.28 -5.33 -4.77
N MET A 80 -11.01 -4.97 -4.65
CA MET A 80 -10.53 -3.61 -4.89
C MET A 80 -10.69 -3.19 -6.36
N VAL A 81 -10.48 -4.12 -7.31
CA VAL A 81 -10.69 -3.86 -8.75
C VAL A 81 -12.18 -3.70 -9.07
N GLN A 82 -13.04 -4.56 -8.52
CA GLN A 82 -14.49 -4.47 -8.72
C GLN A 82 -15.08 -3.19 -8.14
N ALA A 83 -14.59 -2.74 -7.02
CA ALA A 83 -14.96 -1.45 -6.43
C ALA A 83 -14.46 -0.25 -7.27
N GLY A 84 -13.48 -0.43 -8.15
CA GLY A 84 -12.86 0.64 -8.92
C GLY A 84 -11.65 1.30 -8.24
N GLY A 85 -11.20 0.78 -7.10
CA GLY A 85 -10.06 1.30 -6.34
C GLY A 85 -8.69 0.87 -6.90
N ALA A 86 -8.66 -0.12 -7.79
CA ALA A 86 -7.44 -0.56 -8.44
C ALA A 86 -7.65 -0.96 -9.90
N ARG A 87 -6.53 -1.07 -10.61
CA ARG A 87 -6.40 -1.73 -11.91
C ARG A 87 -5.48 -2.93 -11.76
N ALA A 88 -5.78 -4.04 -12.41
CA ALA A 88 -4.90 -5.21 -12.42
C ALA A 88 -4.30 -5.40 -13.80
N ILE A 89 -2.99 -5.64 -13.85
CA ILE A 89 -2.26 -6.01 -15.07
C ILE A 89 -1.65 -7.39 -14.83
N ALA A 90 -1.98 -8.36 -15.67
CA ALA A 90 -1.33 -9.67 -15.61
C ALA A 90 0.17 -9.51 -15.91
N GLN A 91 1.02 -10.31 -15.23
CA GLN A 91 2.48 -10.26 -15.40
C GLN A 91 2.90 -10.41 -16.87
N SER A 92 2.22 -11.26 -17.64
CA SER A 92 2.50 -11.48 -19.06
C SER A 92 2.20 -10.27 -19.94
N GLY A 93 1.30 -9.39 -19.51
CA GLY A 93 0.95 -8.14 -20.18
C GLY A 93 1.63 -6.90 -19.58
N PHE A 94 2.43 -7.06 -18.51
CA PHE A 94 3.06 -5.94 -17.84
C PHE A 94 4.23 -5.39 -18.65
N GLY A 95 4.10 -4.17 -19.13
CA GLY A 95 5.12 -3.47 -19.89
C GLY A 95 4.87 -1.96 -19.90
N PRO A 96 5.83 -1.16 -20.41
CA PRO A 96 5.75 0.30 -20.36
C PRO A 96 4.49 0.88 -21.00
N VAL A 97 4.08 0.36 -22.15
CA VAL A 97 2.93 0.84 -22.89
C VAL A 97 1.61 0.58 -22.15
N GLU A 98 1.44 -0.65 -21.62
CA GLU A 98 0.24 -1.00 -20.87
C GLU A 98 0.19 -0.25 -19.54
N LEU A 99 1.33 -0.13 -18.84
CA LEU A 99 1.40 0.64 -17.62
C LEU A 99 1.03 2.10 -17.85
N ALA A 100 1.59 2.76 -18.87
CA ALA A 100 1.25 4.14 -19.23
C ALA A 100 -0.24 4.31 -19.51
N LYS A 101 -0.85 3.38 -20.26
CA LYS A 101 -2.28 3.37 -20.54
C LYS A 101 -3.14 3.25 -19.27
N GLN A 102 -2.75 2.42 -18.33
CA GLN A 102 -3.47 2.29 -17.06
C GLN A 102 -3.30 3.52 -16.17
N ILE A 103 -2.10 4.12 -16.13
CA ILE A 103 -1.86 5.39 -15.43
C ILE A 103 -2.77 6.49 -16.02
N GLN A 104 -2.83 6.62 -17.33
CA GLN A 104 -3.71 7.61 -17.98
C GLN A 104 -5.18 7.45 -17.55
N LYS A 105 -5.69 6.23 -17.51
CA LYS A 105 -7.07 5.95 -17.13
C LYS A 105 -7.40 6.20 -15.66
N ILE A 106 -6.45 5.98 -14.75
CA ILE A 106 -6.72 6.08 -13.30
C ILE A 106 -6.29 7.42 -12.71
N ALA A 107 -5.28 8.08 -13.30
CA ALA A 107 -4.63 9.25 -12.69
C ALA A 107 -4.85 10.55 -13.46
N LEU A 108 -5.08 10.51 -14.79
CA LEU A 108 -5.11 11.72 -15.60
C LEU A 108 -6.52 12.15 -16.01
N GLU A 109 -7.53 11.29 -15.91
CA GLU A 109 -8.90 11.68 -16.16
C GLU A 109 -9.45 12.50 -14.96
N PRO A 110 -10.18 13.60 -15.20
CA PRO A 110 -10.71 14.45 -14.14
C PRO A 110 -11.56 13.64 -13.13
N GLY A 111 -11.23 13.72 -11.85
CA GLY A 111 -11.94 13.03 -10.78
C GLY A 111 -11.70 11.52 -10.68
N ALA A 112 -11.06 10.88 -11.66
CA ALA A 112 -10.86 9.43 -11.65
C ALA A 112 -10.00 8.98 -10.47
N LEU A 113 -8.93 9.70 -10.17
CA LEU A 113 -8.04 9.39 -9.04
C LEU A 113 -8.76 9.51 -7.69
N GLU A 114 -9.55 10.57 -7.50
CA GLU A 114 -10.35 10.77 -6.28
C GLU A 114 -11.41 9.67 -6.10
N ASN A 115 -12.12 9.33 -7.18
CA ASN A 115 -13.10 8.26 -7.16
C ASN A 115 -12.46 6.90 -6.85
N ALA A 116 -11.30 6.62 -7.44
CA ALA A 116 -10.54 5.40 -7.15
C ALA A 116 -10.02 5.36 -5.70
N ALA A 117 -9.62 6.50 -5.13
CA ALA A 117 -9.21 6.60 -3.74
C ALA A 117 -10.40 6.31 -2.78
N LYS A 118 -11.56 6.88 -3.04
CA LYS A 118 -12.79 6.58 -2.28
C LYS A 118 -13.19 5.11 -2.38
N ALA A 119 -13.11 4.54 -3.59
CA ALA A 119 -13.38 3.13 -3.83
C ALA A 119 -12.38 2.21 -3.11
N ALA A 120 -11.10 2.52 -3.14
CA ALA A 120 -10.09 1.79 -2.37
C ALA A 120 -10.40 1.84 -0.87
N LYS A 121 -10.72 3.03 -0.34
CA LYS A 121 -11.05 3.22 1.08
C LYS A 121 -12.27 2.42 1.51
N SER A 122 -13.28 2.28 0.67
CA SER A 122 -14.49 1.52 1.00
C SER A 122 -14.25 0.01 1.16
N CYS A 123 -13.16 -0.53 0.61
CA CYS A 123 -12.74 -1.93 0.80
C CYS A 123 -11.92 -2.12 2.09
N GLY A 124 -11.49 -1.05 2.74
CA GLY A 124 -10.64 -1.11 3.93
C GLY A 124 -11.39 -1.58 5.17
N ARG A 125 -10.70 -2.32 6.03
CA ARG A 125 -11.22 -2.82 7.31
C ARG A 125 -10.28 -2.42 8.45
N PRO A 126 -10.22 -1.14 8.82
CA PRO A 126 -9.29 -0.66 9.85
C PRO A 126 -9.55 -1.26 11.24
N SER A 127 -10.78 -1.68 11.51
CA SER A 127 -11.19 -2.31 12.77
C SER A 127 -10.96 -3.83 12.82
N ALA A 128 -10.42 -4.45 11.77
CA ALA A 128 -10.34 -5.91 11.65
C ALA A 128 -9.69 -6.60 12.88
N VAL A 129 -8.69 -5.99 13.50
CA VAL A 129 -8.04 -6.54 14.72
C VAL A 129 -8.99 -6.51 15.90
N SER A 130 -9.69 -5.40 16.14
CA SER A 130 -10.71 -5.28 17.18
C SER A 130 -11.86 -6.26 16.95
N ASP A 131 -12.38 -6.30 15.72
CA ASP A 131 -13.50 -7.17 15.36
C ASP A 131 -13.15 -8.65 15.59
N LEU A 132 -11.91 -9.04 15.27
CA LEU A 132 -11.41 -10.40 15.53
C LEU A 132 -11.27 -10.66 17.03
N ALA A 133 -10.76 -9.70 17.81
CA ALA A 133 -10.64 -9.83 19.24
C ALA A 133 -12.02 -9.99 19.91
N ASP A 134 -13.00 -9.18 19.52
CA ASP A 134 -14.39 -9.26 20.01
C ASP A 134 -15.02 -10.62 19.66
N LEU A 135 -14.76 -11.11 18.45
CA LEU A 135 -15.23 -12.43 18.04
C LEU A 135 -14.65 -13.54 18.92
N VAL A 136 -13.35 -13.53 19.18
CA VAL A 136 -12.69 -14.53 20.06
C VAL A 136 -13.22 -14.43 21.50
N GLU A 137 -13.39 -13.23 22.04
CA GLU A 137 -13.97 -13.03 23.37
C GLU A 137 -15.41 -13.57 23.45
N SER A 138 -16.20 -13.45 22.37
CA SER A 138 -17.57 -13.98 22.32
C SER A 138 -17.65 -15.50 22.48
N PHE A 139 -16.57 -16.24 22.24
CA PHE A 139 -16.46 -17.67 22.48
C PHE A 139 -15.99 -18.04 23.90
N GLY A 140 -15.92 -17.07 24.83
CA GLY A 140 -15.53 -17.29 26.23
C GLY A 140 -14.02 -17.54 26.40
N ALA A 141 -13.19 -17.16 25.44
CA ALA A 141 -11.74 -17.19 25.60
C ALA A 141 -11.30 -16.11 26.59
N ALA A 142 -10.67 -16.55 27.65
CA ALA A 142 -10.30 -15.87 28.88
C ALA A 142 -9.39 -14.62 28.74
N PRO A 143 -9.03 -13.94 29.84
CA PRO A 143 -8.57 -12.56 29.97
C PRO A 143 -7.30 -12.13 29.22
N LEU A 144 -6.67 -12.98 28.44
CA LEU A 144 -5.49 -12.66 27.61
C LEU A 144 -5.76 -11.57 26.55
N MET A 145 -7.01 -11.40 26.13
CA MET A 145 -7.39 -10.44 25.08
C MET A 145 -7.43 -8.98 25.55
N HIS A 146 -7.60 -8.74 26.86
CA HIS A 146 -7.53 -7.38 27.41
C HIS A 146 -6.15 -6.77 27.25
N THR A 147 -5.10 -7.61 27.31
CA THR A 147 -3.70 -7.19 27.12
C THR A 147 -3.40 -6.83 25.67
N ILE A 148 -4.02 -7.52 24.72
CA ILE A 148 -3.83 -7.23 23.28
C ILE A 148 -4.50 -5.91 22.91
N LYS A 149 -5.75 -5.65 23.38
CA LYS A 149 -6.42 -4.37 23.13
C LYS A 149 -5.64 -3.17 23.68
N SER A 150 -5.11 -3.27 24.90
CA SER A 150 -4.33 -2.18 25.50
C SER A 150 -3.00 -1.92 24.79
N GLN A 151 -2.39 -2.94 24.19
CA GLN A 151 -1.15 -2.78 23.44
C GLN A 151 -1.37 -2.17 22.04
N THR A 152 -2.51 -2.47 21.40
CA THR A 152 -2.85 -1.86 20.09
C THR A 152 -3.26 -0.40 20.24
N GLU A 153 -3.97 -0.01 21.29
CA GLU A 153 -4.28 1.39 21.58
C GLU A 153 -3.02 2.22 21.90
N SER A 154 -2.05 1.64 22.61
CA SER A 154 -0.76 2.29 22.87
C SER A 154 0.10 2.45 21.61
N ALA A 155 0.04 1.52 20.67
CA ALA A 155 0.77 1.61 19.42
C ALA A 155 0.24 2.68 18.45
N VAL A 156 -1.05 2.99 18.52
CA VAL A 156 -1.68 4.06 17.71
C VAL A 156 -1.32 5.47 18.23
N HIS A 157 -0.84 5.59 19.46
CA HIS A 157 -0.49 6.90 20.11
C HIS A 157 0.97 7.33 19.90
N PHE A 158 1.81 6.55 19.18
CA PHE A 158 3.20 6.90 18.87
C PHE A 158 3.35 7.72 17.56
N GLY A 159 2.42 8.63 17.30
CA GLY A 159 2.48 9.62 16.22
C GLY A 159 2.85 11.02 16.69
N GLY A 160 3.61 11.16 17.78
CA GLY A 160 4.18 12.44 18.19
C GLY A 160 5.46 12.73 17.40
N SER A 161 5.40 13.69 16.47
CA SER A 161 6.59 14.28 15.81
C SER A 161 7.67 14.62 16.83
N PRO A 162 8.92 14.21 16.62
CA PRO A 162 10.01 14.80 17.40
C PRO A 162 10.19 16.26 16.96
N ALA A 163 10.02 17.17 17.89
CA ALA A 163 10.35 18.58 17.69
C ALA A 163 11.80 18.72 17.23
N LEU A 164 12.02 19.43 16.13
CA LEU A 164 13.33 19.89 15.68
C LEU A 164 14.00 20.66 16.83
N ALA A 165 15.14 20.18 17.30
CA ALA A 165 16.01 20.91 18.21
C ALA A 165 16.62 22.10 17.47
N PRO A 166 16.74 23.28 18.11
CA PRO A 166 17.34 24.42 17.48
C PRO A 166 18.85 24.26 17.31
N ASP A 167 19.31 24.67 16.14
CA ASP A 167 20.69 24.81 15.72
C ASP A 167 21.52 25.53 16.80
N ALA A 168 22.57 24.89 17.30
CA ALA A 168 23.61 25.53 18.06
C ALA A 168 24.83 25.65 17.13
N GLY A 169 25.04 26.87 16.61
CA GLY A 169 26.19 27.20 15.82
C GLY A 169 27.51 27.06 16.58
N LEU A 170 28.50 26.64 15.85
CA LEU A 170 29.88 27.23 15.73
C LEU A 170 30.56 26.51 14.57
#